data_cd3faac41b35defbf7d5d7ed7488d3c2
#
_entry.id   cd3faac41b35defbf7d5d7ed7488d3c2
#
_cell.length_a   1.000
_cell.length_b   1.000
_cell.length_c   1.000
_cell.angle_alpha   90.00
_cell.angle_beta   90.00
_cell.angle_gamma   90.00
#
_symmetry.space_group_name_H-M   'P 1'
#
loop_
_entity.id
_entity.type
_entity.pdbx_description
1 polymer ?
#
loop_
_entity_poly.entity_id
_entity_poly.type
_entity_poly.pdbx_seq_one_letter_code
_entity_poly.pdbx_strand_id
1 'polypeptide(L)'
;MAALTLAAETPQYLPENIAFGIMAVIMTVSAIRVVTTKNVVHAALWLVIVLAGVAGIFILLGSEFVAVTQVLVYIGAIVVLFLFGIMLTRAPLGKSTDLDNNQKPIAVVVALLLLGLM
;
A
#
# COMPACT_ATOMS: atom_id res chain seq x y z
N MET A 1 -2.45 31.49 18.43
CA MET A 1 -3.76 32.08 18.06
C MET A 1 -4.28 31.52 16.74
N ALA A 2 -3.49 31.50 15.66
CA ALA A 2 -3.92 30.94 14.37
C ALA A 2 -4.28 29.44 14.42
N ALA A 3 -3.55 28.64 15.20
CA ALA A 3 -3.85 27.20 15.38
C ALA A 3 -5.14 26.96 16.15
N LEU A 4 -5.48 27.82 17.12
CA LEU A 4 -6.70 27.75 17.90
C LEU A 4 -7.93 28.21 17.09
N THR A 5 -7.78 29.22 16.25
CA THR A 5 -8.85 29.67 15.35
C THR A 5 -9.10 28.64 14.25
N LEU A 6 -8.07 28.01 13.71
CA LEU A 6 -8.20 26.91 12.78
C LEU A 6 -8.87 25.69 13.42
N ALA A 7 -8.58 25.38 14.67
CA ALA A 7 -9.24 24.30 15.40
C ALA A 7 -10.71 24.62 15.72
N ALA A 8 -11.06 25.89 15.94
CA ALA A 8 -12.43 26.33 16.22
C ALA A 8 -13.32 26.39 14.96
N GLU A 9 -12.69 26.61 13.78
CA GLU A 9 -13.42 26.69 12.51
C GLU A 9 -13.66 25.33 11.83
N THR A 10 -13.20 24.22 12.42
CA THR A 10 -13.13 22.93 11.73
C THR A 10 -13.90 21.78 12.38
N PRO A 11 -15.16 21.94 12.81
CA PRO A 11 -15.95 20.77 13.18
C PRO A 11 -16.29 19.85 12.01
N GLN A 12 -16.18 20.37 10.78
CA GLN A 12 -16.47 19.63 9.54
C GLN A 12 -15.30 18.74 9.09
N TYR A 13 -14.06 19.11 9.42
CA TYR A 13 -12.86 18.36 9.01
C TYR A 13 -12.47 17.24 9.97
N LEU A 14 -13.05 17.19 11.16
CA LEU A 14 -12.79 16.12 12.11
C LEU A 14 -13.12 14.72 11.55
N PRO A 15 -14.30 14.48 10.95
CA PRO A 15 -14.58 13.16 10.39
C PRO A 15 -13.68 12.82 9.20
N GLU A 16 -13.30 13.78 8.37
CA GLU A 16 -12.37 13.56 7.27
C GLU A 16 -10.97 13.21 7.75
N ASN A 17 -10.46 13.91 8.77
CA ASN A 17 -9.16 13.64 9.36
C ASN A 17 -9.12 12.28 10.05
N ILE A 18 -10.20 11.89 10.73
CA ILE A 18 -10.31 10.58 11.36
C ILE A 18 -10.37 9.48 10.30
N ALA A 19 -11.16 9.66 9.25
CA ALA A 19 -11.24 8.73 8.14
C ALA A 19 -9.90 8.57 7.43
N PHE A 20 -9.21 9.68 7.17
CA PHE A 20 -7.86 9.67 6.61
C PHE A 20 -6.87 8.92 7.52
N GLY A 21 -6.90 9.20 8.82
CA GLY A 21 -6.03 8.54 9.79
C GLY A 21 -6.25 7.02 9.84
N ILE A 22 -7.50 6.58 9.83
CA ILE A 22 -7.86 5.15 9.80
C ILE A 22 -7.34 4.51 8.51
N MET A 23 -7.58 5.13 7.37
CA MET A 23 -7.10 4.64 6.08
C MET A 23 -5.57 4.57 6.03
N ALA A 24 -4.89 5.60 6.51
CA ALA A 24 -3.43 5.64 6.56
C ALA A 24 -2.86 4.48 7.38
N VAL A 25 -3.46 4.17 8.54
CA VAL A 25 -3.05 3.05 9.38
C VAL A 25 -3.28 1.72 8.67
N ILE A 26 -4.46 1.52 8.10
CA ILE A 26 -4.79 0.27 7.37
C ILE A 26 -3.83 0.06 6.20
N MET A 27 -3.58 1.10 5.41
CA MET A 27 -2.67 1.04 4.27
C MET A 27 -1.23 0.74 4.70
N THR A 28 -0.76 1.39 5.75
CA THR A 28 0.60 1.17 6.29
C THR A 28 0.78 -0.26 6.79
N VAL A 29 -0.17 -0.76 7.58
CA VAL A 29 -0.13 -2.14 8.06
C VAL A 29 -0.18 -3.13 6.90
N SER A 30 -1.07 -2.89 5.93
CA SER A 30 -1.18 -3.74 4.75
C SER A 30 0.09 -3.72 3.90
N ALA A 31 0.71 -2.55 3.71
CA ALA A 31 1.97 -2.42 2.97
C ALA A 31 3.11 -3.20 3.64
N ILE A 32 3.22 -3.12 4.97
CA ILE A 32 4.19 -3.92 5.73
C ILE A 32 3.91 -5.41 5.54
N ARG A 33 2.64 -5.82 5.55
CA ARG A 33 2.24 -7.20 5.32
C ARG A 33 2.58 -7.69 3.91
N VAL A 34 2.46 -6.85 2.89
CA VAL A 34 2.87 -7.19 1.51
C VAL A 34 4.33 -7.66 1.49
N VAL A 35 5.20 -6.92 2.17
CA VAL A 35 6.66 -7.19 2.15
C VAL A 35 7.04 -8.35 3.07
N THR A 36 6.36 -8.52 4.20
CA THR A 36 6.71 -9.53 5.20
C THR A 36 6.08 -10.89 4.95
N THR A 37 5.03 -10.97 4.14
CA THR A 37 4.33 -12.24 3.87
C THR A 37 5.18 -13.13 2.96
N LYS A 38 5.40 -14.36 3.39
CA LYS A 38 6.19 -15.36 2.64
C LYS A 38 5.44 -15.92 1.44
N ASN A 39 4.12 -15.92 1.47
CA ASN A 39 3.28 -16.43 0.38
C ASN A 39 2.93 -15.30 -0.58
N VAL A 40 3.33 -15.43 -1.85
CA VAL A 40 3.11 -14.39 -2.88
C VAL A 40 1.62 -14.13 -3.15
N VAL A 41 0.78 -15.15 -3.07
CA VAL A 41 -0.68 -14.99 -3.23
C VAL A 41 -1.26 -14.14 -2.11
N HIS A 42 -0.85 -14.40 -0.86
CA HIS A 42 -1.27 -13.59 0.29
C HIS A 42 -0.70 -12.15 0.20
N ALA A 43 0.53 -11.99 -0.26
CA ALA A 43 1.11 -10.67 -0.51
C ALA A 43 0.30 -9.89 -1.55
N ALA A 44 -0.13 -10.55 -2.63
CA ALA A 44 -0.99 -9.93 -3.64
C ALA A 44 -2.34 -9.49 -3.07
N LEU A 45 -2.95 -10.30 -2.19
CA LEU A 45 -4.20 -9.91 -1.51
C LEU A 45 -4.02 -8.71 -0.59
N TRP A 46 -2.92 -8.62 0.15
CA TRP A 46 -2.60 -7.44 0.94
C TRP A 46 -2.36 -6.21 0.07
N LEU A 47 -1.75 -6.40 -1.10
CA LEU A 47 -1.58 -5.32 -2.07
C LEU A 47 -2.93 -4.78 -2.57
N VAL A 48 -3.93 -5.64 -2.77
CA VAL A 48 -5.29 -5.21 -3.12
C VAL A 48 -5.85 -4.26 -2.07
N ILE A 49 -5.64 -4.57 -0.78
CA ILE A 49 -6.11 -3.71 0.32
C ILE A 49 -5.44 -2.33 0.27
N VAL A 50 -4.14 -2.29 0.00
CA VAL A 50 -3.40 -1.01 -0.17
C VAL A 50 -3.99 -0.21 -1.32
N LEU A 51 -4.20 -0.83 -2.47
CA LEU A 51 -4.75 -0.18 -3.66
C LEU A 51 -6.20 0.29 -3.46
N ALA A 52 -7.01 -0.49 -2.74
CA ALA A 52 -8.35 -0.09 -2.34
C ALA A 52 -8.32 1.12 -1.38
N GLY A 53 -7.35 1.15 -0.47
CA GLY A 53 -7.12 2.30 0.40
C GLY A 53 -6.79 3.58 -0.39
N VAL A 54 -5.97 3.47 -1.44
CA VAL A 54 -5.68 4.59 -2.35
C VAL A 54 -6.97 5.12 -3.01
N ALA A 55 -7.83 4.23 -3.49
CA ALA A 55 -9.13 4.63 -4.04
C ALA A 55 -9.99 5.35 -3.00
N GLY A 56 -9.99 4.87 -1.76
CA GLY A 56 -10.68 5.54 -0.64
C GLY A 56 -10.13 6.95 -0.37
N ILE A 57 -8.83 7.15 -0.43
CA ILE A 57 -8.20 8.47 -0.29
C ILE A 57 -8.64 9.40 -1.44
N PHE A 58 -8.74 8.90 -2.67
CA PHE A 58 -9.25 9.71 -3.79
C PHE A 58 -10.71 10.15 -3.57
N ILE A 59 -11.54 9.30 -2.97
CA ILE A 59 -12.91 9.68 -2.60
C ILE A 59 -12.89 10.80 -1.55
N LEU A 60 -12.04 10.70 -0.53
CA LEU A 60 -11.89 11.75 0.49
C LEU A 60 -11.43 13.09 -0.11
N LEU A 61 -10.63 13.05 -1.18
CA LEU A 61 -10.16 14.23 -1.89
C LEU A 61 -11.20 14.79 -2.88
N GLY A 62 -12.39 14.22 -2.95
CA GLY A 62 -13.42 14.63 -3.89
C GLY A 62 -13.18 14.20 -5.34
N SER A 63 -12.22 13.32 -5.58
CA SER A 63 -11.85 12.83 -6.91
C SER A 63 -12.51 11.47 -7.19
N GLU A 64 -13.83 11.44 -7.23
CA GLU A 64 -14.61 10.21 -7.37
C GLU A 64 -14.30 9.47 -8.68
N PHE A 65 -14.13 10.20 -9.77
CA PHE A 65 -13.78 9.61 -11.06
C PHE A 65 -12.41 8.89 -11.01
N VAL A 66 -11.44 9.53 -10.40
CA VAL A 66 -10.09 8.93 -10.23
C VAL A 66 -10.17 7.70 -9.33
N ALA A 67 -10.97 7.73 -8.28
CA ALA A 67 -11.18 6.59 -7.40
C ALA A 67 -11.77 5.38 -8.16
N VAL A 68 -12.78 5.61 -9.00
CA VAL A 68 -13.38 4.56 -9.83
C VAL A 68 -12.35 4.00 -10.81
N THR A 69 -11.58 4.86 -11.46
CA THR A 69 -10.50 4.46 -12.37
C THR A 69 -9.43 3.64 -11.63
N GLN A 70 -9.08 4.05 -10.42
CA GLN A 70 -8.14 3.31 -9.56
C GLN A 70 -8.62 1.88 -9.32
N VAL A 71 -9.88 1.69 -8.97
CA VAL A 71 -10.46 0.36 -8.72
C VAL A 71 -10.50 -0.46 -10.01
N LEU A 72 -10.99 0.10 -11.09
CA LEU A 72 -11.16 -0.64 -12.35
C LEU A 72 -9.82 -1.05 -12.97
N VAL A 73 -8.87 -0.13 -13.04
CA VAL A 73 -7.59 -0.38 -13.71
C VAL A 73 -6.63 -1.14 -12.80
N TYR A 74 -6.39 -0.64 -11.60
CA TYR A 74 -5.37 -1.22 -10.72
C TYR A 74 -5.84 -2.51 -10.06
N ILE A 75 -7.03 -2.53 -9.49
CA ILE A 75 -7.54 -3.74 -8.82
C ILE A 75 -8.15 -4.69 -9.86
N GLY A 76 -8.95 -4.18 -10.78
CA GLY A 76 -9.65 -4.99 -11.77
C GLY A 76 -8.74 -5.58 -12.83
N ALA A 77 -7.91 -4.78 -13.45
CA ALA A 77 -7.07 -5.25 -14.57
C ALA A 77 -5.68 -5.71 -14.09
N ILE A 78 -4.93 -4.85 -13.44
CA ILE A 78 -3.51 -5.11 -13.15
C ILE A 78 -3.33 -6.19 -12.09
N VAL A 79 -4.07 -6.13 -10.97
CA VAL A 79 -3.94 -7.13 -9.91
C VAL A 79 -4.44 -8.50 -10.40
N VAL A 80 -5.53 -8.53 -11.17
CA VAL A 80 -6.03 -9.79 -11.74
C VAL A 80 -5.01 -10.40 -12.68
N LEU A 81 -4.42 -9.59 -13.58
CA LEU A 81 -3.35 -10.05 -14.47
C LEU A 81 -2.13 -10.54 -13.68
N PHE A 82 -1.76 -9.83 -12.63
CA PHE A 82 -0.65 -10.18 -11.75
C PHE A 82 -0.90 -11.52 -11.03
N LEU A 83 -2.11 -11.71 -10.49
CA LEU A 83 -2.50 -12.98 -9.86
C LEU A 83 -2.48 -14.13 -10.86
N PHE A 84 -2.95 -13.90 -12.08
CA PHE A 84 -2.84 -14.87 -13.15
C PHE A 84 -1.39 -15.22 -13.49
N GLY A 85 -0.54 -14.21 -13.59
CA GLY A 85 0.89 -14.37 -13.83
C GLY A 85 1.57 -15.23 -12.76
N ILE A 86 1.28 -14.94 -11.48
CA ILE A 86 1.81 -15.73 -10.35
C ILE A 86 1.29 -17.16 -10.38
N MET A 87 0.01 -17.35 -10.71
CA MET A 87 -0.59 -18.68 -10.74
C MET A 87 -0.02 -19.54 -11.88
N LEU A 88 0.30 -18.92 -13.02
CA LEU A 88 0.96 -19.60 -14.15
C LEU A 88 2.43 -19.88 -13.89
N THR A 89 3.09 -19.04 -13.12
CA THR A 89 4.49 -19.22 -12.75
C THR A 89 4.56 -20.22 -11.60
N ARG A 90 4.88 -21.46 -11.87
CA ARG A 90 5.09 -22.52 -10.87
C ARG A 90 6.38 -22.32 -10.07
N ALA A 91 6.63 -21.13 -9.58
CA ALA A 91 7.72 -20.93 -8.64
C ALA A 91 7.35 -21.58 -7.31
N PRO A 92 8.23 -22.37 -6.66
CA PRO A 92 7.99 -22.89 -5.33
C PRO A 92 7.97 -21.72 -4.34
N LEU A 93 6.78 -21.22 -4.08
CA LEU A 93 6.53 -20.07 -3.22
C LEU A 93 6.81 -20.44 -1.76
N GLY A 94 7.88 -19.91 -1.20
CA GLY A 94 8.17 -19.98 0.22
C GLY A 94 9.03 -21.15 0.69
N LYS A 95 9.59 -21.99 -0.20
CA LYS A 95 10.48 -23.10 0.18
C LYS A 95 11.92 -22.97 -0.28
N SER A 96 12.29 -21.97 -1.06
CA SER A 96 13.67 -21.76 -1.47
C SER A 96 14.41 -20.91 -0.42
N THR A 97 15.06 -21.58 0.51
CA THR A 97 16.04 -20.98 1.42
C THR A 97 17.29 -20.46 0.70
N ASP A 98 17.44 -20.81 -0.57
CA ASP A 98 18.61 -20.44 -1.39
C ASP A 98 18.57 -19.00 -1.92
N LEU A 99 17.45 -18.29 -1.77
CA LEU A 99 17.34 -16.87 -2.13
C LEU A 99 17.78 -15.92 -1.01
N ASP A 100 17.98 -16.44 0.20
CA ASP A 100 18.50 -15.69 1.33
C ASP A 100 20.03 -15.63 1.27
N ASN A 101 20.53 -14.72 0.45
CA ASN A 101 21.94 -14.40 0.44
C ASN A 101 22.31 -13.71 1.77
N ASN A 102 23.46 -14.12 2.34
CA ASN A 102 23.99 -13.60 3.61
C ASN A 102 24.38 -12.10 3.55
N GLN A 103 23.98 -11.40 2.49
CA GLN A 103 24.29 -9.99 2.24
C GLN A 103 23.15 -9.04 2.64
N LYS A 104 22.25 -9.47 3.52
CA LYS A 104 21.15 -8.63 4.05
C LYS A 104 21.62 -7.27 4.58
N PRO A 105 22.71 -7.16 5.34
CA PRO A 105 23.17 -5.86 5.84
C PRO A 105 23.61 -4.92 4.72
N ILE A 106 24.23 -5.44 3.67
CA ILE A 106 24.67 -4.65 2.51
C ILE A 106 23.46 -4.11 1.73
N ALA A 107 22.43 -4.94 1.54
CA ALA A 107 21.20 -4.53 0.88
C ALA A 107 20.48 -3.41 1.63
N VAL A 108 20.45 -3.46 2.96
CA VAL A 108 19.85 -2.41 3.80
C VAL A 108 20.64 -1.10 3.66
N VAL A 109 21.97 -1.15 3.68
CA VAL A 109 22.81 0.04 3.52
C VAL A 109 22.60 0.68 2.15
N VAL A 110 22.58 -0.13 1.08
CA VAL A 110 22.34 0.36 -0.28
C VAL A 110 20.93 0.97 -0.40
N ALA A 111 19.92 0.32 0.18
CA ALA A 111 18.55 0.83 0.18
C ALA A 111 18.44 2.18 0.90
N LEU A 112 19.08 2.32 2.07
CA LEU A 112 19.11 3.58 2.82
C LEU A 112 19.88 4.67 2.07
N LEU A 113 20.96 4.32 1.38
CA LEU A 113 21.75 5.24 0.57
C LEU A 113 20.91 5.76 -0.62
N LEU A 114 20.20 4.86 -1.29
CA LEU A 114 19.29 5.23 -2.38
C LEU A 114 18.14 6.11 -1.90
N LEU A 115 17.57 5.78 -0.73
CA LEU A 115 16.52 6.59 -0.13
C LEU A 115 17.00 7.99 0.22
N GLY A 116 18.23 8.12 0.72
CA GLY A 116 18.82 9.42 1.05
C GLY A 116 19.20 10.25 -0.17
N LEU A 117 19.46 9.60 -1.32
CA LEU A 117 19.76 10.27 -2.60
C LEU A 117 18.50 10.75 -3.32
N MET A 118 17.34 10.14 -3.06
CA MET A 118 16.06 10.54 -3.61
C MET A 118 15.46 11.73 -2.85
#